data_b7cd15efea585b2739f8fdca6776220b
#
_entry.id   b7cd15efea585b2739f8fdca6776220b
#
_cell.length_a   1.000
_cell.length_b   1.000
_cell.length_c   1.000
_cell.angle_alpha   90.00
_cell.angle_beta   90.00
_cell.angle_gamma   90.00
#
_symmetry.space_group_name_H-M   'P 1'
#
loop_
_entity.id
_entity.type
_entity.pdbx_description
1 polymer ?
#
loop_
_entity_poly.entity_id
_entity_poly.type
_entity_poly.pdbx_seq_one_letter_code
_entity_poly.pdbx_strand_id
1 'polypeptide(L)'
;MEKFSSKHEMLKYFDFSAVTPSLSALIQQRSKLSPETFQILFRDFTDSFNFGKTLKGYRLLAVDRSDICIPCAPEDPEIYRIFDPYGKGYNLLHLNTLYDLLSQTYIDAILQPCNSSHEYSAMCDMVDHFRQVSDDKVIFIADRDYTSFNVRAHVIENNAWRARDEGSRNLLSTLVFPASPEFDIDFERWLTRRNTRAVKEQPDIYKNISLRPFDYLREHSSFLYYIQFRIVRFQFPNGTSETVFTNLPAYELGIE
;
A
#
# COMPACT_ATOMS: atom_id res chain seq x y z
N MET A 1 -3.12 -25.69 -4.78
CA MET A 1 -4.16 -25.29 -5.74
C MET A 1 -4.62 -26.54 -6.47
N GLU A 2 -5.87 -26.93 -6.27
CA GLU A 2 -6.44 -28.07 -7.00
C GLU A 2 -6.60 -27.66 -8.48
N LYS A 3 -6.14 -28.54 -9.38
CA LYS A 3 -6.08 -28.28 -10.83
C LYS A 3 -7.35 -28.71 -11.58
N PHE A 4 -8.48 -28.75 -10.90
CA PHE A 4 -9.71 -29.26 -11.50
C PHE A 4 -10.65 -28.13 -11.95
N SER A 5 -11.54 -28.44 -12.89
CA SER A 5 -12.57 -27.49 -13.30
C SER A 5 -13.58 -27.26 -12.16
N SER A 6 -14.17 -26.06 -12.10
CA SER A 6 -15.20 -25.73 -11.10
C SER A 6 -16.35 -26.75 -11.05
N LYS A 7 -16.65 -27.38 -12.20
CA LYS A 7 -17.65 -28.46 -12.26
C LYS A 7 -17.19 -29.71 -11.49
N HIS A 8 -15.91 -30.07 -11.61
CA HIS A 8 -15.37 -31.24 -10.91
C HIS A 8 -15.28 -30.99 -9.40
N GLU A 9 -14.84 -29.81 -9.01
CA GLU A 9 -14.77 -29.42 -7.59
C GLU A 9 -16.16 -29.44 -6.95
N MET A 10 -17.16 -28.92 -7.66
CA MET A 10 -18.55 -28.96 -7.20
C MET A 10 -19.09 -30.40 -7.07
N LEU A 11 -18.81 -31.26 -8.06
CA LEU A 11 -19.18 -32.69 -7.98
C LEU A 11 -18.52 -33.37 -6.78
N LYS A 12 -17.24 -33.09 -6.54
CA LYS A 12 -16.49 -33.61 -5.38
C LYS A 12 -17.07 -33.11 -4.06
N TYR A 13 -17.42 -31.83 -3.96
CA TYR A 13 -18.02 -31.24 -2.76
C TYR A 13 -19.36 -31.91 -2.40
N PHE A 14 -20.17 -32.28 -3.39
CA PHE A 14 -21.46 -32.96 -3.20
C PHE A 14 -21.34 -34.50 -3.29
N ASP A 15 -20.14 -35.06 -3.14
CA ASP A 15 -19.89 -36.51 -3.19
C ASP A 15 -20.45 -37.20 -4.46
N PHE A 16 -20.40 -36.51 -5.60
CA PHE A 16 -20.94 -36.99 -6.87
C PHE A 16 -22.43 -37.40 -6.80
N SER A 17 -23.17 -36.80 -5.88
CA SER A 17 -24.59 -37.06 -5.68
C SER A 17 -25.42 -36.64 -6.89
N ALA A 18 -26.54 -37.35 -7.13
CA ALA A 18 -27.52 -37.01 -8.16
C ALA A 18 -28.20 -35.65 -7.93
N VAL A 19 -28.15 -35.11 -6.71
CA VAL A 19 -28.71 -33.79 -6.35
C VAL A 19 -27.65 -32.67 -6.51
N THR A 20 -26.46 -32.94 -7.04
CA THR A 20 -25.46 -31.93 -7.32
C THR A 20 -26.02 -30.85 -8.25
N PRO A 21 -25.97 -29.58 -7.86
CA PRO A 21 -26.43 -28.48 -8.72
C PRO A 21 -25.66 -28.44 -10.04
N SER A 22 -26.28 -27.91 -11.08
CA SER A 22 -25.57 -27.63 -12.33
C SER A 22 -24.60 -26.45 -12.16
N LEU A 23 -23.51 -26.40 -12.95
CA LEU A 23 -22.60 -25.26 -12.96
C LEU A 23 -23.33 -23.94 -13.27
N SER A 24 -24.33 -23.98 -14.16
CA SER A 24 -25.17 -22.82 -14.46
C SER A 24 -25.96 -22.34 -13.24
N ALA A 25 -26.53 -23.26 -12.45
CA ALA A 25 -27.21 -22.91 -11.22
C ALA A 25 -26.26 -22.27 -10.19
N LEU A 26 -25.03 -22.80 -10.06
CA LEU A 26 -24.00 -22.22 -9.19
C LEU A 26 -23.66 -20.77 -9.61
N ILE A 27 -23.43 -20.55 -10.91
CA ILE A 27 -23.12 -19.21 -11.42
C ILE A 27 -24.28 -18.23 -11.17
N GLN A 28 -25.53 -18.65 -11.41
CA GLN A 28 -26.72 -17.83 -11.15
C GLN A 28 -26.89 -17.50 -9.66
N GLN A 29 -26.58 -18.43 -8.75
CA GLN A 29 -26.65 -18.15 -7.33
C GLN A 29 -25.51 -17.25 -6.86
N ARG A 30 -24.29 -17.44 -7.42
CA ARG A 30 -23.13 -16.60 -7.12
C ARG A 30 -23.35 -15.13 -7.49
N SER A 31 -24.06 -14.86 -8.59
CA SER A 31 -24.37 -13.48 -9.01
C SER A 31 -25.30 -12.72 -8.04
N LYS A 32 -25.94 -13.42 -7.09
CA LYS A 32 -26.77 -12.83 -6.03
C LYS A 32 -25.98 -12.44 -4.79
N LEU A 33 -24.73 -12.88 -4.68
CA LEU A 33 -23.85 -12.49 -3.59
C LEU A 33 -23.30 -11.09 -3.87
N SER A 34 -23.42 -10.22 -2.89
CA SER A 34 -22.80 -8.91 -2.95
C SER A 34 -21.28 -9.05 -2.88
N PRO A 35 -20.51 -8.21 -3.60
CA PRO A 35 -19.05 -8.18 -3.50
C PRO A 35 -18.54 -8.01 -2.07
N GLU A 36 -19.23 -7.24 -1.26
CA GLU A 36 -18.90 -6.99 0.15
C GLU A 36 -18.91 -8.27 1.00
N THR A 37 -19.70 -9.28 0.59
CA THR A 37 -19.72 -10.60 1.26
C THR A 37 -18.34 -11.24 1.26
N PHE A 38 -17.61 -11.13 0.15
CA PHE A 38 -16.24 -11.69 0.04
C PHE A 38 -15.25 -10.92 0.90
N GLN A 39 -15.43 -9.61 1.02
CA GLN A 39 -14.62 -8.77 1.89
C GLN A 39 -14.84 -9.09 3.37
N ILE A 40 -16.09 -9.30 3.78
CA ILE A 40 -16.44 -9.74 5.12
C ILE A 40 -15.82 -11.11 5.41
N LEU A 41 -16.01 -12.09 4.51
CA LEU A 41 -15.44 -13.43 4.67
C LEU A 41 -13.90 -13.41 4.75
N PHE A 42 -13.24 -12.54 3.97
CA PHE A 42 -11.80 -12.37 4.02
C PHE A 42 -11.36 -11.84 5.39
N ARG A 43 -12.05 -10.82 5.92
CA ARG A 43 -11.78 -10.27 7.25
C ARG A 43 -12.02 -11.27 8.37
N ASP A 44 -13.18 -11.92 8.38
CA ASP A 44 -13.50 -12.95 9.37
C ASP A 44 -12.47 -14.09 9.36
N PHE A 45 -12.01 -14.46 8.17
CA PHE A 45 -10.97 -15.47 8.02
C PHE A 45 -9.65 -14.98 8.60
N THR A 46 -9.18 -13.78 8.25
CA THR A 46 -7.92 -13.22 8.74
C THR A 46 -7.95 -12.97 10.23
N ASP A 47 -9.06 -12.49 10.78
CA ASP A 47 -9.23 -12.23 12.21
C ASP A 47 -9.23 -13.51 13.06
N SER A 48 -9.49 -14.67 12.42
CA SER A 48 -9.41 -15.98 13.08
C SER A 48 -7.98 -16.44 13.37
N PHE A 49 -6.95 -15.79 12.77
CA PHE A 49 -5.56 -16.14 12.99
C PHE A 49 -4.96 -15.37 14.17
N ASN A 50 -4.12 -16.05 14.94
CA ASN A 50 -3.32 -15.41 15.96
C ASN A 50 -1.99 -14.93 15.36
N PHE A 51 -1.87 -13.63 15.15
CA PHE A 51 -0.66 -12.98 14.65
C PHE A 51 0.37 -12.74 15.76
N GLY A 52 0.80 -13.80 16.43
CA GLY A 52 1.73 -13.69 17.57
C GLY A 52 3.19 -13.45 17.20
N LYS A 53 3.58 -13.50 15.92
CA LYS A 53 4.97 -13.33 15.50
C LYS A 53 5.32 -11.86 15.31
N THR A 54 6.35 -11.41 16.05
CA THR A 54 6.85 -10.03 15.97
C THR A 54 8.37 -10.01 15.87
N LEU A 55 8.92 -8.94 15.29
CA LEU A 55 10.34 -8.61 15.33
C LEU A 55 10.54 -7.45 16.32
N LYS A 56 11.25 -7.69 17.44
CA LYS A 56 11.42 -6.70 18.51
C LYS A 56 10.07 -6.07 18.99
N GLY A 57 9.01 -6.86 18.99
CA GLY A 57 7.67 -6.41 19.36
C GLY A 57 6.86 -5.73 18.25
N TYR A 58 7.38 -5.62 17.04
CA TYR A 58 6.69 -5.05 15.87
C TYR A 58 6.17 -6.13 14.92
N ARG A 59 4.95 -5.95 14.43
CA ARG A 59 4.48 -6.65 13.23
C ARG A 59 5.09 -5.99 12.00
N LEU A 60 5.44 -6.78 11.00
CA LEU A 60 6.02 -6.31 9.74
C LEU A 60 5.00 -6.47 8.61
N LEU A 61 4.41 -5.38 8.17
CA LEU A 61 3.34 -5.37 7.18
C LEU A 61 3.84 -4.78 5.86
N ALA A 62 3.94 -5.64 4.85
CA ALA A 62 4.34 -5.24 3.50
C ALA A 62 3.12 -4.82 2.67
N VAL A 63 3.25 -3.70 1.97
CA VAL A 63 2.27 -3.20 1.01
C VAL A 63 2.83 -3.39 -0.39
N ASP A 64 2.05 -4.02 -1.26
CA ASP A 64 2.40 -4.21 -2.66
C ASP A 64 1.17 -4.20 -3.56
N ARG A 65 1.39 -3.91 -4.85
CA ARG A 65 0.36 -3.91 -5.89
C ARG A 65 0.64 -4.99 -6.92
N SER A 66 -0.43 -5.65 -7.33
CA SER A 66 -0.43 -6.59 -8.44
C SER A 66 -1.54 -6.28 -9.43
N ASP A 67 -1.29 -6.54 -10.71
CA ASP A 67 -2.28 -6.38 -11.76
C ASP A 67 -3.02 -7.70 -12.00
N ILE A 68 -4.34 -7.67 -12.01
CA ILE A 68 -5.20 -8.83 -12.26
C ILE A 68 -5.94 -8.64 -13.58
N CYS A 69 -5.60 -9.48 -14.57
CA CYS A 69 -6.39 -9.56 -15.80
C CYS A 69 -7.69 -10.31 -15.53
N ILE A 70 -8.80 -9.71 -15.94
CA ILE A 70 -10.13 -10.28 -15.81
C ILE A 70 -10.75 -10.51 -17.19
N PRO A 71 -11.85 -11.28 -17.31
CA PRO A 71 -12.52 -11.50 -18.58
C PRO A 71 -12.84 -10.19 -19.31
N CYS A 72 -12.66 -10.19 -20.63
CA CYS A 72 -12.79 -9.00 -21.46
C CYS A 72 -14.24 -8.49 -21.46
N ALA A 73 -14.42 -7.24 -21.05
CA ALA A 73 -15.66 -6.47 -21.06
C ALA A 73 -15.34 -5.05 -21.59
N PRO A 74 -15.26 -4.85 -22.92
CA PRO A 74 -14.87 -3.58 -23.53
C PRO A 74 -15.82 -2.42 -23.23
N GLU A 75 -17.04 -2.75 -22.84
CA GLU A 75 -18.10 -1.80 -22.46
C GLU A 75 -17.86 -1.13 -21.10
N ASP A 76 -16.93 -1.64 -20.30
CA ASP A 76 -16.58 -1.05 -19.01
C ASP A 76 -15.31 -0.18 -19.12
N PRO A 77 -15.46 1.15 -19.24
CA PRO A 77 -14.35 2.06 -19.48
C PRO A 77 -13.44 2.24 -18.25
N GLU A 78 -13.88 1.86 -17.06
CA GLU A 78 -13.07 2.01 -15.83
C GLU A 78 -11.97 0.97 -15.75
N ILE A 79 -12.20 -0.21 -16.32
CA ILE A 79 -11.29 -1.35 -16.24
C ILE A 79 -10.74 -1.79 -17.60
N TYR A 80 -11.27 -1.25 -18.73
CA TYR A 80 -10.79 -1.59 -20.06
C TYR A 80 -9.61 -0.72 -20.49
N ARG A 81 -8.55 -1.37 -20.96
CA ARG A 81 -7.32 -0.73 -21.43
C ARG A 81 -6.93 -1.21 -22.82
N ILE A 82 -6.47 -0.27 -23.65
CA ILE A 82 -5.80 -0.55 -24.92
C ILE A 82 -4.36 -0.05 -24.76
N PHE A 83 -3.40 -0.96 -24.77
CA PHE A 83 -1.98 -0.63 -24.65
C PHE A 83 -1.35 -0.29 -26.00
N ASP A 84 -1.73 -1.06 -27.02
CA ASP A 84 -1.31 -0.85 -28.40
C ASP A 84 -2.52 -0.38 -29.22
N PRO A 85 -2.45 0.76 -29.93
CA PRO A 85 -3.55 1.26 -30.77
C PRO A 85 -4.04 0.25 -31.82
N TYR A 86 -3.21 -0.72 -32.18
CA TYR A 86 -3.54 -1.80 -33.15
C TYR A 86 -3.84 -3.13 -32.45
N GLY A 87 -3.69 -3.19 -31.15
CA GLY A 87 -3.89 -4.39 -30.34
C GLY A 87 -5.32 -4.56 -29.84
N LYS A 88 -5.62 -5.76 -29.36
CA LYS A 88 -6.84 -6.02 -28.61
C LYS A 88 -6.69 -5.47 -27.19
N GLY A 89 -7.71 -4.73 -26.72
CA GLY A 89 -7.78 -4.30 -25.35
C GLY A 89 -8.01 -5.47 -24.39
N TYR A 90 -7.80 -5.21 -23.12
CA TYR A 90 -8.03 -6.14 -22.02
C TYR A 90 -8.55 -5.40 -20.79
N ASN A 91 -9.21 -6.13 -19.91
CA ASN A 91 -9.70 -5.58 -18.66
C ASN A 91 -8.74 -5.90 -17.52
N LEU A 92 -8.47 -4.90 -16.69
CA LEU A 92 -7.48 -4.96 -15.62
C LEU A 92 -8.03 -4.35 -14.33
N LEU A 93 -7.77 -5.02 -13.23
CA LEU A 93 -7.93 -4.48 -11.87
C LEU A 93 -6.57 -4.40 -11.20
N HIS A 94 -6.36 -3.37 -10.39
CA HIS A 94 -5.23 -3.30 -9.47
C HIS A 94 -5.64 -3.87 -8.11
N LEU A 95 -4.91 -4.87 -7.66
CA LEU A 95 -5.02 -5.44 -6.33
C LEU A 95 -3.89 -4.88 -5.46
N ASN A 96 -4.25 -4.04 -4.50
CA ASN A 96 -3.34 -3.59 -3.46
C ASN A 96 -3.53 -4.49 -2.24
N THR A 97 -2.45 -4.98 -1.65
CA THR A 97 -2.50 -5.93 -0.55
C THR A 97 -1.64 -5.49 0.62
N LEU A 98 -2.10 -5.80 1.82
CA LEU A 98 -1.35 -5.70 3.05
C LEU A 98 -1.02 -7.10 3.55
N TYR A 99 0.28 -7.42 3.64
CA TYR A 99 0.79 -8.77 3.93
C TYR A 99 1.65 -8.77 5.18
N ASP A 100 1.31 -9.60 6.16
CA ASP A 100 2.14 -9.83 7.35
C ASP A 100 3.30 -10.77 7.00
N LEU A 101 4.52 -10.23 6.98
CA LEU A 101 5.73 -10.96 6.58
C LEU A 101 6.10 -12.11 7.52
N LEU A 102 5.84 -11.96 8.81
CA LEU A 102 6.22 -12.94 9.82
C LEU A 102 5.20 -14.06 9.95
N SER A 103 3.93 -13.73 9.81
CA SER A 103 2.82 -14.69 9.85
C SER A 103 2.50 -15.27 8.49
N GLN A 104 3.06 -14.70 7.41
CA GLN A 104 2.87 -15.12 6.01
C GLN A 104 1.38 -15.14 5.60
N THR A 105 0.65 -14.09 5.95
CA THR A 105 -0.79 -14.00 5.72
C THR A 105 -1.17 -12.61 5.19
N TYR A 106 -2.07 -12.57 4.21
CA TYR A 106 -2.71 -11.31 3.80
C TYR A 106 -3.71 -10.88 4.86
N ILE A 107 -3.70 -9.60 5.25
CA ILE A 107 -4.57 -9.03 6.27
C ILE A 107 -5.50 -7.95 5.74
N ASP A 108 -5.19 -7.33 4.63
CA ASP A 108 -6.12 -6.45 3.91
C ASP A 108 -5.88 -6.53 2.40
N ALA A 109 -6.91 -6.21 1.62
CA ALA A 109 -6.86 -6.19 0.17
C ALA A 109 -7.86 -5.17 -0.40
N ILE A 110 -7.37 -4.28 -1.28
CA ILE A 110 -8.17 -3.25 -1.94
C ILE A 110 -8.07 -3.43 -3.45
N LEU A 111 -9.22 -3.65 -4.09
CA LEU A 111 -9.34 -3.70 -5.54
C LEU A 111 -9.71 -2.32 -6.09
N GLN A 112 -8.98 -1.87 -7.10
CA GLN A 112 -9.23 -0.60 -7.80
C GLN A 112 -9.31 -0.83 -9.30
N PRO A 113 -10.24 -0.14 -10.01
CA PRO A 113 -10.24 -0.11 -11.47
C PRO A 113 -8.95 0.48 -12.02
N CYS A 114 -8.43 -0.06 -13.11
CA CYS A 114 -7.12 0.34 -13.64
C CYS A 114 -7.03 1.81 -14.09
N ASN A 115 -8.13 2.41 -14.51
CA ASN A 115 -8.16 3.78 -15.01
C ASN A 115 -8.43 4.83 -13.93
N SER A 116 -8.87 4.42 -12.74
CA SER A 116 -9.11 5.28 -11.56
C SER A 116 -8.27 4.85 -10.34
N SER A 117 -7.26 4.02 -10.55
CA SER A 117 -6.43 3.51 -9.47
C SER A 117 -5.48 4.57 -8.91
N HIS A 118 -5.31 4.55 -7.60
CA HIS A 118 -4.40 5.42 -6.88
C HIS A 118 -3.72 4.65 -5.73
N GLU A 119 -2.53 4.13 -5.97
CA GLU A 119 -1.78 3.28 -5.04
C GLU A 119 -1.56 3.92 -3.66
N TYR A 120 -1.23 5.23 -3.66
CA TYR A 120 -1.03 5.96 -2.40
C TYR A 120 -2.30 6.02 -1.56
N SER A 121 -3.47 6.21 -2.20
CA SER A 121 -4.76 6.21 -1.53
C SER A 121 -5.04 4.84 -0.93
N ALA A 122 -4.85 3.75 -1.70
CA ALA A 122 -5.05 2.39 -1.20
C ALA A 122 -4.15 2.10 0.02
N MET A 123 -2.90 2.56 0.01
CA MET A 123 -2.02 2.41 1.17
C MET A 123 -2.51 3.22 2.38
N CYS A 124 -2.97 4.47 2.18
CA CYS A 124 -3.54 5.26 3.26
C CYS A 124 -4.75 4.55 3.88
N ASP A 125 -5.68 4.07 3.03
CA ASP A 125 -6.87 3.33 3.48
C ASP A 125 -6.49 2.07 4.27
N MET A 126 -5.51 1.28 3.81
CA MET A 126 -5.04 0.09 4.53
C MET A 126 -4.38 0.41 5.87
N VAL A 127 -3.62 1.51 5.96
CA VAL A 127 -3.04 1.98 7.23
C VAL A 127 -4.15 2.36 8.21
N ASP A 128 -5.14 3.11 7.74
CA ASP A 128 -6.27 3.56 8.56
C ASP A 128 -7.16 2.40 8.99
N HIS A 129 -7.45 1.45 8.09
CA HIS A 129 -8.22 0.23 8.40
C HIS A 129 -7.50 -0.62 9.45
N PHE A 130 -6.20 -0.82 9.30
CA PHE A 130 -5.43 -1.59 10.26
C PHE A 130 -5.53 -0.99 11.67
N ARG A 131 -5.43 0.33 11.78
CA ARG A 131 -5.47 1.00 13.09
C ARG A 131 -6.86 0.99 13.73
N GLN A 132 -7.95 0.91 12.92
CA GLN A 132 -9.31 0.77 13.45
C GLN A 132 -9.53 -0.57 14.16
N VAL A 133 -8.76 -1.61 13.81
CA VAL A 133 -8.96 -2.98 14.29
C VAL A 133 -7.82 -3.49 15.18
N SER A 134 -6.68 -2.81 15.24
CA SER A 134 -5.50 -3.24 16.00
C SER A 134 -4.69 -2.08 16.56
N ASP A 135 -4.28 -2.21 17.81
CA ASP A 135 -3.33 -1.32 18.49
C ASP A 135 -1.89 -1.86 18.49
N ASP A 136 -1.63 -2.94 17.74
CA ASP A 136 -0.30 -3.54 17.68
C ASP A 136 0.75 -2.54 17.19
N LYS A 137 1.97 -2.68 17.70
CA LYS A 137 3.12 -1.99 17.13
C LYS A 137 3.40 -2.55 15.75
N VAL A 138 3.44 -1.68 14.73
CA VAL A 138 3.56 -2.10 13.33
C VAL A 138 4.59 -1.28 12.58
N ILE A 139 5.34 -1.94 11.70
CA ILE A 139 6.18 -1.31 10.68
C ILE A 139 5.56 -1.61 9.32
N PHE A 140 5.07 -0.57 8.65
CA PHE A 140 4.65 -0.69 7.25
C PHE A 140 5.87 -0.64 6.34
N ILE A 141 6.00 -1.63 5.48
CA ILE A 141 7.09 -1.76 4.50
C ILE A 141 6.46 -1.60 3.12
N ALA A 142 6.89 -0.61 2.37
CA ALA A 142 6.38 -0.36 1.03
C ALA A 142 7.52 -0.05 0.06
N ASP A 143 7.35 -0.36 -1.22
CA ASP A 143 8.33 -0.10 -2.25
C ASP A 143 8.54 1.42 -2.45
N ARG A 144 9.62 1.77 -3.16
CA ARG A 144 10.03 3.14 -3.49
C ARG A 144 8.94 3.96 -4.18
N ASP A 145 8.05 3.32 -4.91
CA ASP A 145 6.96 4.00 -5.60
C ASP A 145 5.90 4.57 -4.63
N TYR A 146 5.86 4.14 -3.37
CA TYR A 146 4.97 4.66 -2.34
C TYR A 146 5.48 5.92 -1.60
N THR A 147 6.36 6.71 -2.21
CA THR A 147 6.91 7.93 -1.61
C THR A 147 5.96 9.12 -1.72
N SER A 148 5.00 9.21 -0.83
CA SER A 148 4.08 10.33 -0.70
C SER A 148 4.14 10.93 0.70
N PHE A 149 4.05 12.27 0.81
CA PHE A 149 3.89 12.91 2.11
C PHE A 149 2.57 12.52 2.77
N ASN A 150 1.52 12.26 1.97
CA ASN A 150 0.23 11.81 2.50
C ASN A 150 0.35 10.46 3.18
N VAL A 151 0.94 9.47 2.49
CA VAL A 151 1.18 8.14 3.08
C VAL A 151 1.99 8.23 4.37
N ARG A 152 3.02 9.09 4.41
CA ARG A 152 3.83 9.28 5.63
C ARG A 152 3.01 9.88 6.77
N ALA A 153 2.16 10.86 6.45
CA ALA A 153 1.29 11.47 7.43
C ALA A 153 0.29 10.46 8.01
N HIS A 154 -0.36 9.64 7.18
CA HIS A 154 -1.24 8.57 7.66
C HIS A 154 -0.51 7.60 8.60
N VAL A 155 0.70 7.19 8.27
CA VAL A 155 1.51 6.32 9.15
C VAL A 155 1.84 7.01 10.48
N ILE A 156 2.24 8.29 10.46
CA ILE A 156 2.59 9.05 11.67
C ILE A 156 1.36 9.27 12.54
N GLU A 157 0.26 9.74 11.98
CA GLU A 157 -0.98 10.03 12.73
C GLU A 157 -1.62 8.77 13.31
N ASN A 158 -1.38 7.63 12.70
CA ASN A 158 -1.81 6.33 13.22
C ASN A 158 -0.79 5.69 14.17
N ASN A 159 0.20 6.43 14.69
CA ASN A 159 1.23 5.93 15.60
C ASN A 159 1.91 4.64 15.12
N ALA A 160 2.14 4.56 13.81
CA ALA A 160 2.80 3.44 13.16
C ALA A 160 4.18 3.86 12.64
N TRP A 161 4.97 2.89 12.21
CA TRP A 161 6.30 3.12 11.66
C TRP A 161 6.36 2.63 10.22
N ARG A 162 7.25 3.23 9.45
CA ARG A 162 7.50 2.86 8.07
C ARG A 162 8.99 2.64 7.83
N ALA A 163 9.31 1.61 7.07
CA ALA A 163 10.66 1.34 6.58
C ALA A 163 10.63 1.20 5.05
N ARG A 164 11.73 1.59 4.46
CA ARG A 164 12.15 1.47 3.07
C ARG A 164 11.78 2.61 2.14
N ASP A 165 12.79 3.01 1.38
CA ASP A 165 12.80 3.32 -0.03
C ASP A 165 14.11 3.82 -0.60
N GLU A 166 14.39 3.51 -1.87
CA GLU A 166 15.40 4.18 -2.68
C GLU A 166 14.77 5.04 -3.78
N GLY A 167 15.15 6.33 -3.74
CA GLY A 167 15.27 7.09 -4.97
C GLY A 167 14.00 7.47 -5.69
N SER A 168 12.98 7.97 -5.01
CA SER A 168 11.93 8.67 -5.73
C SER A 168 12.48 9.94 -6.35
N ARG A 169 12.34 10.05 -7.65
CA ARG A 169 12.72 11.22 -8.45
C ARG A 169 12.08 12.53 -7.96
N ASN A 170 11.04 12.46 -7.14
CA ASN A 170 10.23 13.59 -6.74
C ASN A 170 10.51 14.14 -5.33
N LEU A 171 10.91 13.31 -4.38
CA LEU A 171 11.18 13.75 -3.00
C LEU A 171 12.66 13.97 -2.78
N LEU A 172 13.50 13.06 -3.28
CA LEU A 172 14.93 13.03 -3.08
C LEU A 172 15.69 13.96 -4.02
N SER A 173 15.17 14.25 -5.21
CA SER A 173 15.83 15.09 -6.20
C SER A 173 16.12 16.52 -5.71
N THR A 174 15.47 16.93 -4.62
CA THR A 174 15.67 18.24 -3.99
C THR A 174 16.51 18.18 -2.71
N LEU A 175 16.94 16.97 -2.29
CA LEU A 175 17.76 16.80 -1.09
C LEU A 175 19.23 16.62 -1.47
N VAL A 176 20.10 17.31 -0.76
CA VAL A 176 21.54 17.10 -0.84
C VAL A 176 21.90 16.07 0.21
N PHE A 177 22.30 14.89 -0.24
CA PHE A 177 22.73 13.81 0.65
C PHE A 177 24.23 13.92 0.95
N PRO A 178 24.68 13.42 2.10
CA PRO A 178 26.10 13.22 2.37
C PRO A 178 26.73 12.35 1.29
N ALA A 179 27.97 12.67 0.92
CA ALA A 179 28.75 11.87 -0.04
C ALA A 179 29.22 10.52 0.54
N SER A 180 28.98 10.28 1.83
CA SER A 180 29.30 9.01 2.50
C SER A 180 28.47 7.86 1.94
N PRO A 181 29.05 6.65 1.80
CA PRO A 181 28.30 5.44 1.44
C PRO A 181 27.26 5.06 2.50
N GLU A 182 27.47 5.49 3.74
CA GLU A 182 26.56 5.27 4.87
C GLU A 182 26.28 6.59 5.58
N PHE A 183 25.02 6.80 5.92
CA PHE A 183 24.59 7.95 6.72
C PHE A 183 23.23 7.70 7.38
N ASP A 184 22.97 8.46 8.43
CA ASP A 184 21.70 8.51 9.14
C ASP A 184 21.41 9.98 9.46
N ILE A 185 20.42 10.56 8.81
CA ILE A 185 20.07 11.97 8.92
C ILE A 185 18.58 12.17 9.16
N ASP A 186 18.26 13.16 9.97
CA ASP A 186 16.89 13.61 10.15
C ASP A 186 16.46 14.54 9.02
N PHE A 187 15.25 14.34 8.57
CA PHE A 187 14.54 15.23 7.67
C PHE A 187 13.32 15.79 8.39
N GLU A 188 13.19 17.09 8.39
CA GLU A 188 12.04 17.79 8.97
C GLU A 188 11.63 18.96 8.09
N ARG A 189 10.32 19.16 7.91
CA ARG A 189 9.77 20.26 7.10
C ARG A 189 8.37 20.60 7.58
N TRP A 190 8.02 21.88 7.39
CA TRP A 190 6.64 22.32 7.46
C TRP A 190 5.98 22.23 6.08
N LEU A 191 4.99 21.37 5.95
CA LEU A 191 4.19 21.24 4.73
C LEU A 191 3.14 22.35 4.69
N THR A 192 2.94 22.95 3.51
CA THR A 192 2.01 24.06 3.34
C THR A 192 1.33 24.05 1.98
N ARG A 193 0.06 24.49 1.95
CA ARG A 193 -0.67 24.78 0.71
C ARG A 193 -0.30 26.13 0.11
N ARG A 194 0.34 27.01 0.87
CA ARG A 194 0.71 28.36 0.42
C ARG A 194 1.93 28.34 -0.46
N ASN A 195 1.87 29.08 -1.57
CA ASN A 195 2.97 29.26 -2.51
C ASN A 195 3.45 30.72 -2.48
N THR A 196 3.87 31.21 -1.32
CA THR A 196 4.34 32.57 -1.12
C THR A 196 5.84 32.70 -1.38
N ARG A 197 6.32 33.95 -1.54
CA ARG A 197 7.74 34.22 -1.67
C ARG A 197 8.54 33.73 -0.46
N ALA A 198 8.03 33.94 0.74
CA ALA A 198 8.65 33.48 1.98
C ALA A 198 8.83 31.95 2.04
N VAL A 199 7.85 31.19 1.55
CA VAL A 199 7.94 29.72 1.45
C VAL A 199 9.01 29.30 0.44
N LYS A 200 9.13 30.01 -0.69
CA LYS A 200 10.12 29.71 -1.73
C LYS A 200 11.55 30.03 -1.32
N GLU A 201 11.72 31.08 -0.53
CA GLU A 201 13.03 31.54 -0.05
C GLU A 201 13.59 30.68 1.09
N GLN A 202 12.74 29.84 1.72
CA GLN A 202 13.12 28.97 2.84
C GLN A 202 12.80 27.49 2.57
N PRO A 203 13.38 26.86 1.53
CA PRO A 203 13.10 25.47 1.14
C PRO A 203 13.56 24.44 2.18
N ASP A 204 14.47 24.86 3.07
CA ASP A 204 14.94 24.02 4.17
C ASP A 204 14.00 23.97 5.37
N ILE A 205 13.03 24.87 5.44
CA ILE A 205 12.02 24.92 6.49
C ILE A 205 10.66 24.50 5.94
N TYR A 206 10.32 24.95 4.75
CA TYR A 206 8.98 24.76 4.18
C TYR A 206 9.01 23.91 2.92
N LYS A 207 7.94 23.09 2.75
CA LYS A 207 7.66 22.37 1.51
C LYS A 207 6.25 22.70 1.02
N ASN A 208 6.17 23.30 -0.17
CA ASN A 208 4.87 23.55 -0.79
C ASN A 208 4.30 22.24 -1.38
N ILE A 209 3.05 21.94 -1.03
CA ILE A 209 2.29 20.76 -1.48
C ILE A 209 0.94 21.14 -2.12
N SER A 210 0.81 22.37 -2.64
CA SER A 210 -0.46 22.93 -3.15
C SER A 210 -1.15 22.07 -4.21
N LEU A 211 -0.38 21.32 -5.02
CA LEU A 211 -0.88 20.49 -6.11
C LEU A 211 -0.87 18.98 -5.79
N ARG A 212 -0.59 18.60 -4.54
CA ARG A 212 -0.50 17.19 -4.15
C ARG A 212 -1.64 16.80 -3.23
N PRO A 213 -2.18 15.58 -3.36
CA PRO A 213 -3.10 15.04 -2.36
C PRO A 213 -2.45 15.04 -0.98
N PHE A 214 -3.17 15.54 0.01
CA PHE A 214 -2.75 15.55 1.40
C PHE A 214 -3.95 15.77 2.32
N ASP A 215 -4.31 14.78 3.14
CA ASP A 215 -5.59 14.72 3.83
C ASP A 215 -5.61 15.55 5.13
N TYR A 216 -4.43 15.83 5.69
CA TYR A 216 -4.29 16.59 6.95
C TYR A 216 -4.23 18.12 6.77
N LEU A 217 -4.23 18.61 5.52
CA LEU A 217 -4.36 20.04 5.21
C LEU A 217 -5.42 20.23 4.13
N ARG A 218 -6.51 20.94 4.47
CA ARG A 218 -7.55 21.33 3.51
C ARG A 218 -6.96 22.19 2.39
N GLU A 219 -7.58 22.16 1.23
CA GLU A 219 -7.23 23.06 0.13
C GLU A 219 -7.29 24.51 0.60
N HIS A 220 -6.36 25.33 0.12
CA HIS A 220 -6.20 26.75 0.51
C HIS A 220 -5.98 27.00 2.02
N SER A 221 -5.68 25.97 2.80
CA SER A 221 -5.40 26.11 4.23
C SER A 221 -4.21 27.04 4.47
N SER A 222 -4.34 27.86 5.52
CA SER A 222 -3.22 28.64 6.05
C SER A 222 -2.40 27.90 7.10
N PHE A 223 -2.87 26.75 7.54
CA PHE A 223 -2.17 25.92 8.52
C PHE A 223 -0.94 25.27 7.92
N LEU A 224 -0.05 24.86 8.81
CA LEU A 224 1.17 24.15 8.51
C LEU A 224 1.04 22.74 9.11
N TYR A 225 1.56 21.74 8.43
CA TYR A 225 1.70 20.38 8.95
C TYR A 225 3.20 20.07 9.10
N TYR A 226 3.64 19.76 10.31
CA TYR A 226 5.03 19.38 10.55
C TYR A 226 5.22 17.91 10.26
N ILE A 227 6.22 17.59 9.45
CA ILE A 227 6.59 16.22 9.15
C ILE A 227 8.07 15.99 9.46
N GLN A 228 8.35 14.87 10.15
CA GLN A 228 9.70 14.44 10.49
C GLN A 228 9.87 12.95 10.16
N PHE A 229 11.02 12.60 9.62
CA PHE A 229 11.44 11.21 9.40
C PHE A 229 12.96 11.15 9.23
N ARG A 230 13.52 9.96 9.38
CA ARG A 230 14.94 9.70 9.17
C ARG A 230 15.18 9.17 7.77
N ILE A 231 16.35 9.46 7.23
CA ILE A 231 16.86 8.91 5.99
C ILE A 231 18.15 8.19 6.33
N VAL A 232 18.12 6.87 6.19
CA VAL A 232 19.22 6.00 6.58
C VAL A 232 19.76 5.32 5.33
N ARG A 233 21.06 5.47 5.05
CA ARG A 233 21.75 4.71 4.01
C ARG A 233 22.73 3.75 4.66
N PHE A 234 22.71 2.51 4.22
CA PHE A 234 23.65 1.48 4.64
C PHE A 234 24.18 0.71 3.43
N GLN A 235 25.36 0.12 3.58
CA GLN A 235 26.00 -0.65 2.54
C GLN A 235 25.94 -2.14 2.88
N PHE A 236 25.55 -2.95 1.90
CA PHE A 236 25.60 -4.41 2.02
C PHE A 236 27.04 -4.94 1.83
N PRO A 237 27.35 -6.15 2.32
CA PRO A 237 28.66 -6.77 2.14
C PRO A 237 29.09 -6.95 0.68
N ASN A 238 28.13 -6.97 -0.26
CA ASN A 238 28.39 -7.03 -1.70
C ASN A 238 28.73 -5.67 -2.34
N GLY A 239 28.81 -4.59 -1.54
CA GLY A 239 29.13 -3.25 -1.98
C GLY A 239 27.94 -2.43 -2.52
N THR A 240 26.75 -3.01 -2.60
CA THR A 240 25.53 -2.25 -2.93
C THR A 240 25.05 -1.46 -1.71
N SER A 241 24.46 -0.28 -1.95
CA SER A 241 23.86 0.53 -0.87
C SER A 241 22.36 0.58 -1.02
N GLU A 242 21.65 0.63 0.11
CA GLU A 242 20.22 0.89 0.15
C GLU A 242 19.94 2.11 1.02
N THR A 243 18.95 2.91 0.61
CA THR A 243 18.51 4.10 1.34
C THR A 243 17.10 3.88 1.82
N VAL A 244 16.89 3.98 3.12
CA VAL A 244 15.61 3.73 3.79
C VAL A 244 15.08 5.02 4.38
N PHE A 245 13.79 5.27 4.17
CA PHE A 245 13.06 6.33 4.85
C PHE A 245 12.23 5.73 5.97
N THR A 246 12.42 6.23 7.20
CA THR A 246 11.73 5.69 8.35
C THR A 246 11.41 6.77 9.37
N ASN A 247 10.31 6.63 10.08
CA ASN A 247 10.02 7.39 11.28
C ASN A 247 10.38 6.64 12.57
N LEU A 248 11.02 5.44 12.44
CA LEU A 248 11.54 4.69 13.59
C LEU A 248 12.69 5.44 14.25
N PRO A 249 12.70 5.57 15.57
CA PRO A 249 13.81 6.16 16.30
C PRO A 249 15.10 5.31 16.16
N ALA A 250 16.27 5.97 16.17
CA ALA A 250 17.56 5.30 16.02
C ALA A 250 17.85 4.24 17.11
N TYR A 251 17.34 4.47 18.32
CA TYR A 251 17.54 3.55 19.44
C TYR A 251 16.72 2.25 19.34
N GLU A 252 15.67 2.22 18.50
CA GLU A 252 14.86 1.00 18.30
C GLU A 252 15.40 0.14 17.16
N LEU A 253 15.83 0.76 16.06
CA LEU A 253 16.44 0.10 14.90
C LEU A 253 17.58 0.99 14.38
N GLY A 254 18.76 0.89 14.98
CA GLY A 254 20.00 1.49 14.50
C GLY A 254 20.72 0.59 13.50
N ILE A 255 21.66 1.16 12.76
CA ILE A 255 22.68 0.41 12.01
C ILE A 255 23.65 -0.12 13.06
N GLU A 256 23.68 -1.44 13.31
CA GLU A 256 24.71 -2.14 14.06
C GLU A 256 25.63 -2.87 13.09
#